data_162671f795b6c0f45793d770ca730857
#
_entry.id   162671f795b6c0f45793d770ca730857
#
_cell.length_a   1.000
_cell.length_b   1.000
_cell.length_c   1.000
_cell.angle_alpha   90.00
_cell.angle_beta   90.00
_cell.angle_gamma   90.00
#
_symmetry.space_group_name_H-M   'P 1'
#
loop_
_entity.id
_entity.type
_entity.pdbx_description
1 polymer ?
#
loop_
_entity_poly.entity_id
_entity_poly.type
_entity_poly.pdbx_seq_one_letter_code
_entity_poly.pdbx_strand_id
1 'polypeptide(L)'
;MQPGQFVESAAIGAAIGILGMTGPAMVLARTPPDRLPRRLRAPWVRRAALAGMVSEWAINAFATSIPPRTDPGPLGARIVTGAACAALLAHANGQPKATAAVVGGVAAAAGATTATKSRARLAKVIPDLAIAIAETVIAVVLARQSTRV
;
A
#
# COMPACT_ATOMS: atom_id res chain seq x y z
N MET A 1 21.00 -1.76 -5.67
CA MET A 1 19.99 -1.84 -4.59
C MET A 1 20.35 -2.98 -3.66
N GLN A 2 20.36 -2.73 -2.35
CA GLN A 2 20.64 -3.78 -1.37
C GLN A 2 19.43 -4.73 -1.25
N PRO A 3 19.62 -6.03 -0.92
CA PRO A 3 18.51 -6.99 -0.82
C PRO A 3 17.37 -6.55 0.11
N GLY A 4 17.71 -5.96 1.26
CA GLY A 4 16.70 -5.44 2.21
C GLY A 4 15.81 -4.36 1.60
N GLN A 5 16.39 -3.43 0.87
CA GLN A 5 15.66 -2.36 0.20
C GLN A 5 14.71 -2.88 -0.90
N PHE A 6 15.13 -3.93 -1.62
CA PHE A 6 14.24 -4.58 -2.60
C PHE A 6 12.99 -5.13 -1.89
N VAL A 7 13.20 -5.84 -0.78
CA VAL A 7 12.10 -6.42 0.01
C VAL A 7 11.17 -5.33 0.57
N GLU A 8 11.73 -4.24 1.12
CA GLU A 8 10.93 -3.10 1.62
C GLU A 8 10.08 -2.46 0.52
N SER A 9 10.70 -2.20 -0.64
CA SER A 9 9.99 -1.61 -1.79
C SER A 9 8.91 -2.54 -2.34
N ALA A 10 9.18 -3.84 -2.43
CA ALA A 10 8.20 -4.82 -2.86
C ALA A 10 7.06 -4.98 -1.84
N ALA A 11 7.37 -5.02 -0.55
CA ALA A 11 6.38 -5.17 0.51
C ALA A 11 5.41 -3.98 0.58
N ILE A 12 5.93 -2.72 0.51
CA ILE A 12 5.06 -1.55 0.50
C ILE A 12 4.21 -1.49 -0.77
N GLY A 13 4.77 -1.83 -1.92
CA GLY A 13 4.03 -1.90 -3.18
C GLY A 13 2.91 -2.94 -3.10
N ALA A 14 3.20 -4.17 -2.66
CA ALA A 14 2.21 -5.23 -2.51
C ALA A 14 1.08 -4.84 -1.53
N ALA A 15 1.41 -4.22 -0.40
CA ALA A 15 0.42 -3.69 0.55
C ALA A 15 -0.54 -2.70 -0.12
N ILE A 16 -0.02 -1.78 -0.94
CA ILE A 16 -0.81 -0.79 -1.70
C ILE A 16 -1.64 -1.47 -2.78
N GLY A 17 -1.12 -2.52 -3.40
CA GLY A 17 -1.89 -3.34 -4.34
C GLY A 17 -3.12 -3.96 -3.70
N ILE A 18 -3.01 -4.44 -2.46
CA ILE A 18 -4.12 -5.00 -1.69
C ILE A 18 -5.07 -3.88 -1.22
N LEU A 19 -4.54 -2.88 -0.52
CA LEU A 19 -5.27 -1.73 0.02
C LEU A 19 -4.49 -0.43 -0.25
N GLY A 20 -5.04 0.42 -1.10
CA GLY A 20 -4.35 1.58 -1.67
C GLY A 20 -3.87 2.61 -0.67
N MET A 21 -4.63 2.89 0.39
CA MET A 21 -4.32 3.90 1.40
C MET A 21 -3.51 3.38 2.58
N THR A 22 -3.40 2.06 2.76
CA THR A 22 -2.63 1.47 3.87
C THR A 22 -1.14 1.82 3.77
N GLY A 23 -0.57 1.73 2.57
CA GLY A 23 0.83 2.10 2.34
C GLY A 23 1.15 3.57 2.65
N PRO A 24 0.48 4.54 2.02
CA PRO A 24 0.67 5.96 2.31
C PRO A 24 0.53 6.31 3.79
N ALA A 25 -0.50 5.80 4.46
CA ALA A 25 -0.73 6.02 5.87
C ALA A 25 0.43 5.51 6.73
N MET A 26 0.91 4.29 6.48
CA MET A 26 2.02 3.69 7.23
C MET A 26 3.35 4.39 6.95
N VAL A 27 3.64 4.75 5.71
CA VAL A 27 4.86 5.51 5.35
C VAL A 27 4.88 6.86 6.08
N LEU A 28 3.78 7.63 6.01
CA LEU A 28 3.70 8.94 6.65
C LEU A 28 3.64 8.85 8.18
N ALA A 29 3.08 7.77 8.74
CA ALA A 29 3.00 7.59 10.18
C ALA A 29 4.33 7.18 10.82
N ARG A 30 5.15 6.43 10.11
CA ARG A 30 6.36 5.80 10.67
C ARG A 30 7.68 6.44 10.20
N THR A 31 7.66 7.18 9.10
CA THR A 31 8.85 7.93 8.67
C THR A 31 8.99 9.20 9.51
N PRO A 32 10.17 9.46 10.11
CA PRO A 32 10.43 10.67 10.84
C PRO A 32 10.18 11.92 9.98
N PRO A 33 9.56 12.98 10.51
CA PRO A 33 9.19 14.17 9.73
C PRO A 33 10.39 14.85 9.05
N ASP A 34 11.56 14.84 9.67
CA ASP A 34 12.80 15.41 9.14
C ASP A 34 13.29 14.70 7.87
N ARG A 35 12.97 13.40 7.73
CA ARG A 35 13.28 12.58 6.54
C ARG A 35 12.24 12.68 5.43
N LEU A 36 11.09 13.30 5.69
CA LEU A 36 10.05 13.52 4.70
C LEU A 36 10.30 14.80 3.89
N PRO A 37 9.89 14.85 2.61
CA PRO A 37 9.81 16.09 1.84
C PRO A 37 8.98 17.15 2.57
N ARG A 38 9.40 18.42 2.52
CA ARG A 38 8.79 19.53 3.27
C ARG A 38 7.25 19.58 3.16
N ARG A 39 6.71 19.29 1.98
CA ARG A 39 5.25 19.30 1.73
C ARG A 39 4.49 18.20 2.49
N LEU A 40 5.15 17.10 2.85
CA LEU A 40 4.54 15.96 3.55
C LEU A 40 4.72 16.01 5.08
N ARG A 41 5.44 17.01 5.60
CA ARG A 41 5.69 17.16 7.06
C ARG A 41 4.48 17.69 7.83
N ALA A 42 3.51 18.29 7.13
CA ALA A 42 2.36 18.90 7.78
C ALA A 42 1.50 17.86 8.50
N PRO A 43 1.12 18.09 9.78
CA PRO A 43 0.36 17.11 10.58
C PRO A 43 -0.96 16.69 9.94
N TRP A 44 -1.60 17.57 9.21
CA TRP A 44 -2.86 17.29 8.54
C TRP A 44 -2.71 16.24 7.42
N VAL A 45 -1.55 16.19 6.72
CA VAL A 45 -1.26 15.20 5.69
C VAL A 45 -1.27 13.78 6.27
N ARG A 46 -0.62 13.60 7.42
CA ARG A 46 -0.62 12.33 8.15
C ARG A 46 -2.02 11.95 8.61
N ARG A 47 -2.78 12.91 9.17
CA ARG A 47 -4.17 12.68 9.61
C ARG A 47 -5.07 12.29 8.45
N ALA A 48 -4.96 12.99 7.32
CA ALA A 48 -5.72 12.69 6.10
C ALA A 48 -5.39 11.29 5.56
N ALA A 49 -4.12 10.89 5.54
CA ALA A 49 -3.73 9.55 5.12
C ALA A 49 -4.27 8.46 6.05
N LEU A 50 -4.25 8.67 7.36
CA LEU A 50 -4.82 7.73 8.34
C LEU A 50 -6.35 7.65 8.20
N ALA A 51 -7.04 8.78 8.03
CA ALA A 51 -8.48 8.80 7.78
C ALA A 51 -8.83 8.07 6.48
N GLY A 52 -8.07 8.29 5.41
CA GLY A 52 -8.23 7.58 4.14
C GLY A 52 -8.04 6.05 4.30
N MET A 53 -7.06 5.63 5.08
CA MET A 53 -6.84 4.21 5.39
C MET A 53 -8.04 3.60 6.12
N VAL A 54 -8.55 4.25 7.15
CA VAL A 54 -9.72 3.76 7.91
C VAL A 54 -10.96 3.72 7.02
N SER A 55 -11.17 4.76 6.20
CA SER A 55 -12.29 4.79 5.23
C SER A 55 -12.19 3.67 4.21
N GLU A 56 -11.00 3.39 3.68
CA GLU A 56 -10.79 2.29 2.74
C GLU A 56 -11.08 0.94 3.39
N TRP A 57 -10.68 0.74 4.66
CA TRP A 57 -10.98 -0.49 5.38
C TRP A 57 -12.49 -0.69 5.58
N ALA A 58 -13.20 0.38 5.94
CA ALA A 58 -14.66 0.34 6.07
C ALA A 58 -15.33 0.02 4.73
N ILE A 59 -14.91 0.68 3.64
CA ILE A 59 -15.41 0.40 2.30
C ILE A 59 -15.12 -1.05 1.90
N ASN A 60 -13.90 -1.54 2.14
CA ASN A 60 -13.53 -2.91 1.80
C ASN A 60 -14.34 -3.97 2.57
N ALA A 61 -14.74 -3.65 3.80
CA ALA A 61 -15.50 -4.55 4.67
C ALA A 61 -17.03 -4.55 4.38
N PHE A 62 -17.58 -3.39 4.03
CA PHE A 62 -19.03 -3.20 4.04
C PHE A 62 -19.63 -2.81 2.68
N ALA A 63 -18.86 -2.36 1.70
CA ALA A 63 -19.40 -1.97 0.41
C ALA A 63 -19.77 -3.19 -0.44
N THR A 64 -21.00 -3.21 -0.94
CA THR A 64 -21.55 -4.30 -1.77
C THR A 64 -21.12 -4.21 -3.23
N SER A 65 -20.63 -3.05 -3.68
CA SER A 65 -20.20 -2.81 -5.05
C SER A 65 -18.96 -1.94 -5.07
N ILE A 66 -17.80 -2.57 -5.28
CA ILE A 66 -16.51 -1.88 -5.45
C ILE A 66 -15.97 -2.25 -6.83
N PRO A 67 -15.53 -1.28 -7.63
CA PRO A 67 -14.87 -1.57 -8.90
C PRO A 67 -13.67 -2.50 -8.69
N PRO A 68 -13.45 -3.47 -9.58
CA PRO A 68 -12.31 -4.36 -9.49
C PRO A 68 -11.00 -3.58 -9.37
N ARG A 69 -10.10 -4.01 -8.48
CA ARG A 69 -8.79 -3.38 -8.27
C ARG A 69 -7.91 -3.43 -9.52
N THR A 70 -8.25 -4.31 -10.45
CA THR A 70 -7.57 -4.53 -11.73
C THR A 70 -8.13 -3.69 -12.87
N ASP A 71 -9.19 -2.94 -12.64
CA ASP A 71 -9.68 -1.97 -13.62
C ASP A 71 -8.62 -0.89 -13.88
N PRO A 72 -8.50 -0.38 -15.12
CA PRO A 72 -7.40 0.52 -15.50
C PRO A 72 -7.20 1.72 -14.58
N GLY A 73 -8.26 2.39 -14.12
CA GLY A 73 -8.20 3.52 -13.20
C GLY A 73 -7.66 3.14 -11.82
N PRO A 74 -8.34 2.26 -11.07
CA PRO A 74 -7.89 1.78 -9.77
C PRO A 74 -6.49 1.14 -9.81
N LEU A 75 -6.16 0.36 -10.84
CA LEU A 75 -4.85 -0.26 -10.99
C LEU A 75 -3.76 0.78 -11.21
N GLY A 76 -3.99 1.73 -12.11
CA GLY A 76 -3.05 2.83 -12.39
C GLY A 76 -2.77 3.65 -11.14
N ALA A 77 -3.81 4.01 -10.36
CA ALA A 77 -3.66 4.73 -9.10
C ALA A 77 -2.78 3.94 -8.10
N ARG A 78 -2.98 2.63 -7.98
CA ARG A 78 -2.17 1.77 -7.09
C ARG A 78 -0.73 1.67 -7.52
N ILE A 79 -0.46 1.53 -8.82
CA ILE A 79 0.90 1.49 -9.39
C ILE A 79 1.63 2.79 -9.06
N VAL A 80 1.01 3.94 -9.34
CA VAL A 80 1.60 5.25 -9.07
C VAL A 80 1.84 5.46 -7.58
N THR A 81 0.87 5.12 -6.74
CA THR A 81 0.99 5.24 -5.27
C THR A 81 2.06 4.30 -4.72
N GLY A 82 2.14 3.05 -5.21
CA GLY A 82 3.16 2.07 -4.85
C GLY A 82 4.56 2.54 -5.20
N ALA A 83 4.73 3.07 -6.41
CA ALA A 83 5.98 3.66 -6.86
C ALA A 83 6.38 4.86 -5.99
N ALA A 84 5.45 5.77 -5.72
CA ALA A 84 5.70 6.96 -4.92
C ALA A 84 6.08 6.64 -3.46
N CYS A 85 5.38 5.71 -2.81
CA CYS A 85 5.68 5.29 -1.44
C CYS A 85 7.02 4.58 -1.33
N ALA A 86 7.35 3.69 -2.27
CA ALA A 86 8.65 3.03 -2.31
C ALA A 86 9.80 4.03 -2.56
N ALA A 87 9.61 4.99 -3.47
CA ALA A 87 10.57 6.07 -3.69
C ALA A 87 10.75 6.98 -2.47
N LEU A 88 9.66 7.23 -1.72
CA LEU A 88 9.69 8.03 -0.51
C LEU A 88 10.47 7.33 0.62
N LEU A 89 10.25 6.03 0.82
CA LEU A 89 11.05 5.22 1.75
C LEU A 89 12.51 5.18 1.36
N ALA A 90 12.81 4.97 0.08
CA ALA A 90 14.19 5.00 -0.43
C ALA A 90 14.84 6.38 -0.20
N HIS A 91 14.09 7.48 -0.39
CA HIS A 91 14.56 8.83 -0.09
C HIS A 91 14.91 8.99 1.40
N ALA A 92 14.01 8.56 2.28
CA ALA A 92 14.20 8.65 3.73
C ALA A 92 15.42 7.84 4.22
N ASN A 93 15.78 6.78 3.50
CA ASN A 93 16.92 5.89 3.80
C ASN A 93 18.18 6.19 2.97
N GLY A 94 18.21 7.31 2.21
CA GLY A 94 19.37 7.69 1.39
C GLY A 94 19.64 6.73 0.22
N GLN A 95 18.62 6.04 -0.28
CA GLN A 95 18.75 4.97 -1.27
C GLN A 95 18.26 5.40 -2.68
N PRO A 96 18.60 4.65 -3.76
CA PRO A 96 18.17 4.96 -5.13
C PRO A 96 16.66 4.92 -5.30
N LYS A 97 16.05 6.09 -5.56
CA LYS A 97 14.59 6.26 -5.64
C LYS A 97 13.98 5.62 -6.89
N ALA A 98 14.66 5.71 -8.03
CA ALA A 98 14.11 5.25 -9.31
C ALA A 98 13.88 3.73 -9.30
N THR A 99 14.87 2.96 -8.86
CA THR A 99 14.75 1.50 -8.76
C THR A 99 13.67 1.10 -7.74
N ALA A 100 13.62 1.78 -6.58
CA ALA A 100 12.60 1.54 -5.58
C ALA A 100 11.19 1.83 -6.13
N ALA A 101 11.02 2.92 -6.88
CA ALA A 101 9.76 3.26 -7.51
C ALA A 101 9.28 2.17 -8.49
N VAL A 102 10.18 1.67 -9.35
CA VAL A 102 9.84 0.59 -10.29
C VAL A 102 9.42 -0.67 -9.53
N VAL A 103 10.19 -1.09 -8.53
CA VAL A 103 9.87 -2.28 -7.73
C VAL A 103 8.53 -2.10 -7.00
N GLY A 104 8.30 -0.95 -6.36
CA GLY A 104 7.06 -0.65 -5.66
C GLY A 104 5.84 -0.61 -6.58
N GLY A 105 5.97 -0.03 -7.78
CA GLY A 105 4.91 0.00 -8.77
C GLY A 105 4.55 -1.39 -9.32
N VAL A 106 5.55 -2.19 -9.68
CA VAL A 106 5.36 -3.57 -10.14
C VAL A 106 4.72 -4.44 -9.04
N ALA A 107 5.21 -4.32 -7.81
CA ALA A 107 4.66 -5.05 -6.68
C ALA A 107 3.22 -4.64 -6.36
N ALA A 108 2.85 -3.36 -6.56
CA ALA A 108 1.47 -2.90 -6.42
C ALA A 108 0.54 -3.53 -7.47
N ALA A 109 0.97 -3.64 -8.72
CA ALA A 109 0.21 -4.32 -9.76
C ALA A 109 0.04 -5.81 -9.45
N ALA A 110 1.11 -6.48 -9.02
CA ALA A 110 1.08 -7.88 -8.61
C ALA A 110 0.16 -8.11 -7.39
N GLY A 111 0.24 -7.25 -6.38
CA GLY A 111 -0.60 -7.29 -5.19
C GLY A 111 -2.09 -7.12 -5.52
N ALA A 112 -2.43 -6.14 -6.37
CA ALA A 112 -3.80 -5.91 -6.82
C ALA A 112 -4.38 -7.12 -7.57
N THR A 113 -3.61 -7.67 -8.51
CA THR A 113 -4.01 -8.84 -9.30
C THR A 113 -4.19 -10.08 -8.44
N THR A 114 -3.24 -10.34 -7.54
CA THR A 114 -3.29 -11.49 -6.63
C THR A 114 -4.47 -11.38 -5.69
N ALA A 115 -4.68 -10.22 -5.05
CA ALA A 115 -5.80 -9.99 -4.15
C ALA A 115 -7.14 -10.18 -4.86
N THR A 116 -7.31 -9.62 -6.07
CA THR A 116 -8.55 -9.80 -6.84
C THR A 116 -8.82 -11.26 -7.16
N LYS A 117 -7.80 -12.00 -7.65
CA LYS A 117 -7.94 -13.42 -7.98
C LYS A 117 -8.20 -14.29 -6.74
N SER A 118 -7.50 -14.01 -5.63
CA SER A 118 -7.70 -14.73 -4.37
C SER A 118 -9.10 -14.50 -3.82
N ARG A 119 -9.56 -13.24 -3.80
CA ARG A 119 -10.91 -12.90 -3.35
C ARG A 119 -12.00 -13.62 -4.17
N ALA A 120 -11.87 -13.62 -5.51
CA ALA A 120 -12.80 -14.29 -6.40
C ALA A 120 -12.89 -15.83 -6.16
N ARG A 121 -11.80 -16.45 -5.72
CA ARG A 121 -11.77 -17.87 -5.37
C ARG A 121 -12.33 -18.13 -3.98
N LEU A 122 -11.89 -17.34 -2.99
CA LEU A 122 -12.23 -17.52 -1.58
C LEU A 122 -13.69 -17.17 -1.28
N ALA A 123 -14.27 -16.19 -1.97
CA ALA A 123 -15.67 -15.80 -1.82
C ALA A 123 -16.69 -16.92 -2.12
N LYS A 124 -16.23 -18.02 -2.73
CA LYS A 124 -17.06 -19.21 -2.95
C LYS A 124 -17.25 -20.08 -1.71
N VAL A 125 -16.36 -19.96 -0.72
CA VAL A 125 -16.29 -20.84 0.44
C VAL A 125 -16.15 -20.10 1.78
N ILE A 126 -15.80 -18.81 1.76
CA ILE A 126 -15.55 -18.00 2.94
C ILE A 126 -16.38 -16.71 2.87
N PRO A 127 -17.00 -16.25 3.98
CA PRO A 127 -17.71 -14.98 4.03
C PRO A 127 -16.80 -13.81 3.61
N ASP A 128 -17.34 -12.88 2.83
CA ASP A 128 -16.57 -11.75 2.26
C ASP A 128 -15.94 -10.86 3.33
N LEU A 129 -16.59 -10.70 4.48
CA LEU A 129 -16.04 -9.97 5.62
C LEU A 129 -14.76 -10.62 6.16
N ALA A 130 -14.69 -11.95 6.23
CA ALA A 130 -13.47 -12.64 6.69
C ALA A 130 -12.32 -12.46 5.71
N ILE A 131 -12.61 -12.44 4.41
CA ILE A 131 -11.62 -12.15 3.38
C ILE A 131 -11.13 -10.70 3.51
N ALA A 132 -12.04 -9.74 3.69
CA ALA A 132 -11.70 -8.33 3.87
C ALA A 132 -10.80 -8.10 5.10
N ILE A 133 -11.07 -8.78 6.22
CA ILE A 133 -10.24 -8.73 7.41
C ILE A 133 -8.84 -9.30 7.13
N ALA A 134 -8.75 -10.46 6.48
CA ALA A 134 -7.49 -11.10 6.13
C ALA A 134 -6.64 -10.19 5.20
N GLU A 135 -7.25 -9.60 4.17
CA GLU A 135 -6.59 -8.64 3.27
C GLU A 135 -6.04 -7.44 4.05
N THR A 136 -6.83 -6.90 4.99
CA THR A 136 -6.44 -5.77 5.83
C THR A 136 -5.23 -6.12 6.71
N VAL A 137 -5.26 -7.27 7.37
CA VAL A 137 -4.15 -7.75 8.21
C VAL A 137 -2.88 -7.93 7.37
N ILE A 138 -2.98 -8.59 6.21
CA ILE A 138 -1.83 -8.81 5.32
C ILE A 138 -1.25 -7.47 4.85
N ALA A 139 -2.09 -6.53 4.40
CA ALA A 139 -1.62 -5.22 3.95
C ALA A 139 -0.93 -4.44 5.06
N VAL A 140 -1.47 -4.44 6.29
CA VAL A 140 -0.86 -3.77 7.44
C VAL A 140 0.48 -4.41 7.82
N VAL A 141 0.56 -5.74 7.85
CA VAL A 141 1.80 -6.46 8.17
C VAL A 141 2.89 -6.13 7.14
N LEU A 142 2.58 -6.19 5.85
CA LEU A 142 3.52 -5.86 4.77
C LEU A 142 3.99 -4.40 4.87
N ALA A 143 3.07 -3.47 5.04
CA ALA A 143 3.39 -2.06 5.17
C ALA A 143 4.19 -1.76 6.45
N ARG A 144 3.92 -2.45 7.55
CA ARG A 144 4.69 -2.32 8.80
C ARG A 144 6.10 -2.88 8.68
N GLN A 145 6.28 -3.99 7.97
CA GLN A 145 7.61 -4.58 7.75
C GLN A 145 8.48 -3.68 6.87
N SER A 146 7.89 -3.06 5.82
CA SER A 146 8.61 -2.17 4.92
C SER A 146 8.99 -0.83 5.54
N THR A 147 8.36 -0.42 6.64
CA THR A 147 8.61 0.84 7.35
C THR A 147 9.41 0.67 8.64
N ARG A 148 10.17 -0.41 8.79
CA ARG A 148 11.16 -0.57 9.87
C ARG A 148 12.40 0.26 9.52
N VAL A 149 12.37 1.54 9.91
CA VAL A 149 13.45 2.51 9.73
C VAL A 149 14.22 2.67 11.03
#